data_d1a13a81c2b5775e868130488959caeb
#
_entry.id   d1a13a81c2b5775e868130488959caeb
#
_cell.length_a   1.000
_cell.length_b   1.000
_cell.length_c   1.000
_cell.angle_alpha   90.00
_cell.angle_beta   90.00
_cell.angle_gamma   90.00
#
_symmetry.space_group_name_H-M   'P 1'
#
loop_
_entity.id
_entity.type
_entity.pdbx_description
1 polymer ?
#
loop_
_entity_poly.entity_id
_entity_poly.type
_entity_poly.pdbx_seq_one_letter_code
_entity_poly.pdbx_strand_id
1 'polypeptide(L)'
;MIMYVLICDDNARERELCYKQLLLHEDYFDEGLEVREFASGKELLFKFPDLENEVDLIFLDIVMPDVDGITVAKSLREMNYTGEIVFFSSTIDYAINGYDYEALAYLVKGKTTPARFDDVLKHFLVRRKERTGAVIILRCAGETRVIDVASIRYFEVYKRLTTVYYDDSTFSFYSPLAKLSEELEGKNFIRIHR
;
A
#
# COMPACT_ATOMS: atom_id res chain seq x y z
N MET A 1 12.35 0.77 0.13
CA MET A 1 11.39 0.40 1.23
C MET A 1 10.91 -1.01 0.97
N ILE A 2 11.07 -1.91 1.95
CA ILE A 2 10.63 -3.32 1.88
C ILE A 2 9.14 -3.36 1.49
N MET A 3 8.79 -4.29 0.63
CA MET A 3 7.41 -4.51 0.19
C MET A 3 6.73 -5.52 1.12
N TYR A 4 5.62 -5.13 1.75
CA TYR A 4 4.85 -6.02 2.63
C TYR A 4 3.60 -6.53 1.91
N VAL A 5 3.56 -7.83 1.68
CA VAL A 5 2.46 -8.52 0.99
C VAL A 5 1.79 -9.53 1.91
N LEU A 6 0.48 -9.52 1.96
CA LEU A 6 -0.29 -10.56 2.64
C LEU A 6 -0.93 -11.50 1.61
N ILE A 7 -0.98 -12.77 1.94
CA ILE A 7 -1.73 -13.80 1.21
C ILE A 7 -2.73 -14.42 2.17
N CYS A 8 -4.01 -14.30 1.88
CA CYS A 8 -5.09 -14.86 2.70
C CYS A 8 -5.92 -15.85 1.87
N ASP A 9 -5.86 -17.12 2.23
CA ASP A 9 -6.48 -18.22 1.52
C ASP A 9 -6.54 -19.43 2.48
N ASP A 10 -7.64 -20.17 2.56
CA ASP A 10 -7.76 -21.34 3.45
C ASP A 10 -6.97 -22.54 2.91
N ASN A 11 -6.68 -22.58 1.61
CA ASN A 11 -5.93 -23.64 0.96
C ASN A 11 -4.41 -23.35 0.96
N ALA A 12 -3.65 -24.11 1.76
CA ALA A 12 -2.20 -23.96 1.88
C ALA A 12 -1.45 -24.09 0.52
N ARG A 13 -1.95 -24.95 -0.40
CA ARG A 13 -1.36 -25.11 -1.72
C ARG A 13 -1.53 -23.85 -2.57
N GLU A 14 -2.68 -23.20 -2.50
CA GLU A 14 -2.95 -21.97 -3.24
C GLU A 14 -2.11 -20.81 -2.69
N ARG A 15 -1.92 -20.73 -1.37
CA ARG A 15 -1.00 -19.75 -0.76
C ARG A 15 0.44 -19.97 -1.28
N GLU A 16 0.92 -21.20 -1.28
CA GLU A 16 2.25 -21.56 -1.80
C GLU A 16 2.40 -21.19 -3.29
N LEU A 17 1.39 -21.44 -4.11
CA LEU A 17 1.40 -21.09 -5.53
C LEU A 17 1.43 -19.56 -5.73
N CYS A 18 0.64 -18.81 -4.99
CA CYS A 18 0.66 -17.34 -5.01
C CYS A 18 2.04 -16.80 -4.59
N TYR A 19 2.60 -17.33 -3.51
CA TYR A 19 3.92 -16.96 -3.04
C TYR A 19 5.02 -17.21 -4.10
N LYS A 20 4.98 -18.40 -4.76
CA LYS A 20 5.91 -18.72 -5.84
C LYS A 20 5.78 -17.75 -7.03
N GLN A 21 4.56 -17.32 -7.36
CA GLN A 21 4.37 -16.33 -8.41
C GLN A 21 5.01 -14.97 -8.01
N LEU A 22 4.90 -14.55 -6.75
CA LEU A 22 5.56 -13.35 -6.26
C LEU A 22 7.09 -13.45 -6.35
N LEU A 23 7.67 -14.59 -5.95
CA LEU A 23 9.12 -14.81 -6.04
C LEU A 23 9.67 -14.78 -7.47
N LEU A 24 8.89 -15.18 -8.47
CA LEU A 24 9.29 -15.06 -9.88
C LEU A 24 9.43 -13.61 -10.35
N HIS A 25 8.93 -12.66 -9.55
CA HIS A 25 8.94 -11.22 -9.83
C HIS A 25 9.71 -10.44 -8.74
N GLU A 26 10.60 -11.12 -7.99
CA GLU A 26 11.36 -10.47 -6.90
C GLU A 26 12.17 -9.27 -7.37
N ASP A 27 12.64 -9.27 -8.63
CA ASP A 27 13.35 -8.14 -9.27
C ASP A 27 12.51 -6.84 -9.30
N TYR A 28 11.20 -6.91 -9.06
CA TYR A 28 10.33 -5.73 -8.97
C TYR A 28 10.39 -5.04 -7.60
N PHE A 29 11.02 -5.68 -6.63
CA PHE A 29 11.03 -5.25 -5.24
C PHE A 29 12.46 -4.87 -4.82
N ASP A 30 12.92 -3.70 -5.26
CA ASP A 30 14.31 -3.21 -5.15
C ASP A 30 14.92 -3.35 -3.74
N GLU A 31 14.11 -3.22 -2.68
CA GLU A 31 14.58 -3.28 -1.29
C GLU A 31 14.16 -4.55 -0.56
N GLY A 32 13.47 -5.46 -1.25
CA GLY A 32 13.04 -6.75 -0.74
C GLY A 32 11.53 -6.92 -0.60
N LEU A 33 11.12 -8.17 -0.42
CA LEU A 33 9.74 -8.62 -0.30
C LEU A 33 9.58 -9.38 1.02
N GLU A 34 8.64 -8.94 1.85
CA GLU A 34 8.17 -9.69 3.02
C GLU A 34 6.74 -10.16 2.78
N VAL A 35 6.52 -11.45 2.90
CA VAL A 35 5.19 -12.07 2.69
C VAL A 35 4.74 -12.72 3.99
N ARG A 36 3.51 -12.42 4.39
CA ARG A 36 2.83 -13.12 5.50
C ARG A 36 1.59 -13.83 4.98
N GLU A 37 1.41 -15.06 5.46
CA GLU A 37 0.29 -15.91 5.08
C GLU A 37 -0.74 -16.00 6.19
N PHE A 38 -2.02 -16.02 5.81
CA PHE A 38 -3.16 -16.21 6.68
C PHE A 38 -4.03 -17.34 6.13
N ALA A 39 -4.43 -18.26 6.99
CA ALA A 39 -5.24 -19.40 6.60
C ALA A 39 -6.75 -19.11 6.69
N SER A 40 -7.15 -17.93 7.15
CA SER A 40 -8.56 -17.54 7.25
C SER A 40 -8.73 -16.03 7.29
N GLY A 41 -9.90 -15.57 6.81
CA GLY A 41 -10.26 -14.15 6.86
C GLY A 41 -10.37 -13.64 8.29
N LYS A 42 -10.86 -14.47 9.22
CA LYS A 42 -10.95 -14.13 10.63
C LYS A 42 -9.57 -13.91 11.27
N GLU A 43 -8.59 -14.76 10.94
CA GLU A 43 -7.23 -14.61 11.45
C GLU A 43 -6.60 -13.33 10.91
N LEU A 44 -6.76 -13.04 9.62
CA LEU A 44 -6.28 -11.82 9.00
C LEU A 44 -6.85 -10.58 9.71
N LEU A 45 -8.18 -10.48 9.84
CA LEU A 45 -8.85 -9.35 10.46
C LEU A 45 -8.44 -9.15 11.92
N PHE A 46 -8.22 -10.25 12.67
CA PHE A 46 -7.78 -10.18 14.05
C PHE A 46 -6.37 -9.61 14.22
N LYS A 47 -5.45 -10.00 13.32
CA LYS A 47 -4.04 -9.55 13.39
C LYS A 47 -3.76 -8.26 12.63
N PHE A 48 -4.66 -7.85 11.75
CA PHE A 48 -4.46 -6.71 10.86
C PHE A 48 -4.15 -5.39 11.59
N PRO A 49 -4.81 -5.02 12.72
CA PRO A 49 -4.49 -3.78 13.43
C PRO A 49 -3.03 -3.65 13.87
N ASP A 50 -2.34 -4.79 14.07
CA ASP A 50 -0.92 -4.81 14.43
C ASP A 50 0.01 -4.65 13.21
N LEU A 51 -0.54 -4.71 11.97
CA LEU A 51 0.20 -4.74 10.70
C LEU A 51 -0.13 -3.56 9.78
N GLU A 52 -1.17 -2.79 10.08
CA GLU A 52 -1.84 -1.85 9.16
C GLU A 52 -0.89 -0.83 8.50
N ASN A 53 0.15 -0.37 9.21
CA ASN A 53 1.07 0.66 8.72
C ASN A 53 2.13 0.12 7.73
N GLU A 54 2.15 -1.19 7.50
CA GLU A 54 3.22 -1.84 6.76
C GLU A 54 2.72 -2.55 5.48
N VAL A 55 1.41 -2.82 5.39
CA VAL A 55 0.86 -3.65 4.31
C VAL A 55 0.64 -2.86 3.02
N ASP A 56 1.34 -3.26 1.96
CA ASP A 56 1.23 -2.65 0.65
C ASP A 56 0.17 -3.32 -0.24
N LEU A 57 0.11 -4.65 -0.20
CA LEU A 57 -0.70 -5.46 -1.10
C LEU A 57 -1.26 -6.69 -0.37
N ILE A 58 -2.51 -7.02 -0.65
CA ILE A 58 -3.17 -8.23 -0.13
C ILE A 58 -3.70 -9.06 -1.30
N PHE A 59 -3.23 -10.31 -1.43
CA PHE A 59 -3.90 -11.34 -2.23
C PHE A 59 -4.92 -12.03 -1.36
N LEU A 60 -6.18 -12.00 -1.77
CA LEU A 60 -7.31 -12.42 -0.94
C LEU A 60 -8.19 -13.41 -1.68
N ASP A 61 -8.32 -14.62 -1.17
CA ASP A 61 -9.36 -15.51 -1.67
C ASP A 61 -10.74 -15.04 -1.22
N ILE A 62 -11.73 -15.25 -2.07
CA ILE A 62 -13.13 -14.92 -1.77
C ILE A 62 -13.81 -16.07 -1.05
N VAL A 63 -13.54 -17.31 -1.49
CA VAL A 63 -14.27 -18.48 -0.99
C VAL A 63 -13.51 -19.08 0.18
N MET A 64 -13.81 -18.63 1.39
CA MET A 64 -13.26 -19.16 2.64
C MET A 64 -14.37 -19.55 3.59
N PRO A 65 -14.17 -20.60 4.45
CA PRO A 65 -15.27 -21.19 5.23
C PRO A 65 -15.79 -20.32 6.37
N ASP A 66 -14.98 -19.43 6.94
CA ASP A 66 -15.32 -18.65 8.14
C ASP A 66 -15.83 -17.23 7.82
N VAL A 67 -15.06 -16.47 7.06
CA VAL A 67 -15.42 -15.13 6.58
C VAL A 67 -14.97 -15.03 5.15
N ASP A 68 -15.90 -14.75 4.23
CA ASP A 68 -15.57 -14.60 2.82
C ASP A 68 -14.69 -13.38 2.55
N GLY A 69 -13.89 -13.45 1.48
CA GLY A 69 -12.93 -12.41 1.15
C GLY A 69 -13.54 -11.05 0.84
N ILE A 70 -14.79 -10.99 0.40
CA ILE A 70 -15.49 -9.73 0.16
C ILE A 70 -15.78 -9.02 1.49
N THR A 71 -16.27 -9.78 2.48
CA THR A 71 -16.48 -9.28 3.84
C THR A 71 -15.15 -8.85 4.47
N VAL A 72 -14.07 -9.60 4.25
CA VAL A 72 -12.71 -9.22 4.71
C VAL A 72 -12.28 -7.90 4.07
N ALA A 73 -12.38 -7.76 2.75
CA ALA A 73 -12.00 -6.54 2.04
C ALA A 73 -12.78 -5.32 2.55
N LYS A 74 -14.09 -5.45 2.76
CA LYS A 74 -14.93 -4.41 3.35
C LYS A 74 -14.45 -4.00 4.74
N SER A 75 -14.21 -4.97 5.62
CA SER A 75 -13.72 -4.70 6.98
C SER A 75 -12.36 -4.02 6.97
N LEU A 76 -11.45 -4.40 6.07
CA LEU A 76 -10.15 -3.74 5.89
C LEU A 76 -10.34 -2.27 5.48
N ARG A 77 -11.27 -1.95 4.56
CA ARG A 77 -11.57 -0.56 4.18
C ARG A 77 -12.18 0.22 5.34
N GLU A 78 -13.06 -0.39 6.14
CA GLU A 78 -13.61 0.22 7.37
C GLU A 78 -12.52 0.50 8.43
N MET A 79 -11.43 -0.27 8.44
CA MET A 79 -10.22 -0.04 9.24
C MET A 79 -9.26 0.99 8.61
N ASN A 80 -9.67 1.69 7.53
CA ASN A 80 -8.88 2.66 6.79
C ASN A 80 -7.65 2.06 6.05
N TYR A 81 -7.66 0.80 5.74
CA TYR A 81 -6.62 0.23 4.88
C TYR A 81 -6.68 0.84 3.49
N THR A 82 -5.62 1.54 3.08
CA THR A 82 -5.48 2.22 1.79
C THR A 82 -4.61 1.46 0.79
N GLY A 83 -4.02 0.34 1.21
CA GLY A 83 -3.23 -0.53 0.34
C GLY A 83 -4.08 -1.22 -0.73
N GLU A 84 -3.40 -1.89 -1.65
CA GLU A 84 -4.07 -2.56 -2.76
C GLU A 84 -4.58 -3.95 -2.37
N ILE A 85 -5.74 -4.32 -2.90
CA ILE A 85 -6.33 -5.66 -2.74
C ILE A 85 -6.45 -6.29 -4.12
N VAL A 86 -5.95 -7.51 -4.25
CA VAL A 86 -6.14 -8.38 -5.42
C VAL A 86 -6.94 -9.58 -4.98
N PHE A 87 -8.14 -9.75 -5.52
CA PHE A 87 -8.87 -11.00 -5.34
C PHE A 87 -8.23 -12.10 -6.17
N PHE A 88 -7.92 -13.21 -5.53
CA PHE A 88 -7.34 -14.39 -6.16
C PHE A 88 -8.17 -15.62 -5.81
N SER A 89 -9.18 -15.93 -6.61
CA SER A 89 -10.22 -16.90 -6.28
C SER A 89 -10.45 -17.93 -7.37
N SER A 90 -11.01 -19.08 -7.00
CA SER A 90 -11.33 -20.17 -7.92
C SER A 90 -12.58 -19.91 -8.80
N THR A 91 -13.44 -18.96 -8.42
CA THR A 91 -14.67 -18.62 -9.14
C THR A 91 -14.57 -17.24 -9.80
N ILE A 92 -15.31 -17.04 -10.90
CA ILE A 92 -15.43 -15.75 -11.58
C ILE A 92 -16.69 -14.97 -11.16
N ASP A 93 -17.60 -15.62 -10.44
CA ASP A 93 -18.93 -15.09 -10.16
C ASP A 93 -18.94 -13.77 -9.38
N TYR A 94 -17.86 -13.53 -8.62
CA TYR A 94 -17.69 -12.33 -7.80
C TYR A 94 -16.85 -11.23 -8.47
N ALA A 95 -16.40 -11.42 -9.71
CA ALA A 95 -15.56 -10.44 -10.41
C ALA A 95 -16.25 -9.07 -10.58
N ILE A 96 -17.58 -9.05 -10.71
CA ILE A 96 -18.38 -7.83 -10.84
C ILE A 96 -18.41 -7.05 -9.52
N ASN A 97 -18.44 -7.74 -8.39
CA ASN A 97 -18.49 -7.13 -7.06
C ASN A 97 -17.13 -6.57 -6.62
N GLY A 98 -16.03 -6.96 -7.27
CA GLY A 98 -14.68 -6.46 -6.98
C GLY A 98 -14.54 -4.94 -7.15
N TYR A 99 -15.34 -4.32 -8.01
CA TYR A 99 -15.36 -2.87 -8.22
C TYR A 99 -15.88 -2.11 -7.00
N ASP A 100 -16.82 -2.68 -6.24
CA ASP A 100 -17.43 -2.03 -5.07
C ASP A 100 -16.46 -1.90 -3.88
N TYR A 101 -15.35 -2.64 -3.91
CA TYR A 101 -14.37 -2.69 -2.79
C TYR A 101 -13.01 -2.14 -3.17
N GLU A 102 -12.93 -1.37 -4.25
CA GLU A 102 -11.69 -0.73 -4.73
C GLU A 102 -10.54 -1.75 -4.87
N ALA A 103 -10.85 -2.94 -5.37
CA ALA A 103 -9.83 -3.93 -5.65
C ALA A 103 -9.04 -3.56 -6.92
N LEU A 104 -7.72 -3.71 -6.85
CA LEU A 104 -6.82 -3.48 -7.97
C LEU A 104 -7.09 -4.42 -9.14
N ALA A 105 -7.35 -5.68 -8.83
CA ALA A 105 -7.60 -6.70 -9.83
C ALA A 105 -8.37 -7.89 -9.26
N TYR A 106 -8.92 -8.66 -10.19
CA TYR A 106 -9.47 -10.00 -9.95
C TYR A 106 -8.67 -11.01 -10.78
N LEU A 107 -8.13 -12.01 -10.11
CA LEU A 107 -7.39 -13.12 -10.72
C LEU A 107 -8.10 -14.44 -10.43
N VAL A 108 -8.16 -15.32 -11.45
CA VAL A 108 -8.80 -16.63 -11.32
C VAL A 108 -7.74 -17.70 -11.17
N LYS A 109 -7.75 -18.42 -10.04
CA LYS A 109 -6.85 -19.55 -9.76
C LYS A 109 -6.90 -20.57 -10.89
N GLY A 110 -5.73 -21.07 -11.31
CA GLY A 110 -5.60 -22.04 -12.40
C GLY A 110 -5.92 -21.52 -13.82
N LYS A 111 -6.42 -20.28 -13.96
CA LYS A 111 -6.65 -19.64 -15.27
C LYS A 111 -5.80 -18.38 -15.49
N THR A 112 -5.29 -17.79 -14.41
CA THR A 112 -4.42 -16.63 -14.50
C THR A 112 -3.09 -17.04 -15.11
N THR A 113 -2.75 -16.42 -16.23
CA THR A 113 -1.45 -16.62 -16.89
C THR A 113 -0.35 -15.87 -16.17
N PRO A 114 0.93 -16.28 -16.27
CA PRO A 114 2.07 -15.52 -15.73
C PRO A 114 2.10 -14.07 -16.23
N ALA A 115 1.80 -13.83 -17.51
CA ALA A 115 1.73 -12.49 -18.08
C ALA A 115 0.63 -11.63 -17.40
N ARG A 116 -0.53 -12.21 -17.09
CA ARG A 116 -1.60 -11.49 -16.40
C ARG A 116 -1.22 -11.16 -14.95
N PHE A 117 -0.54 -12.06 -14.28
CA PHE A 117 -0.03 -11.81 -12.92
C PHE A 117 1.01 -10.68 -12.93
N ASP A 118 1.93 -10.71 -13.89
CA ASP A 118 2.92 -9.68 -14.16
C ASP A 118 2.28 -8.30 -14.39
N ASP A 119 1.26 -8.21 -15.26
CA ASP A 119 0.52 -6.96 -15.50
C ASP A 119 -0.11 -6.39 -14.23
N VAL A 120 -0.66 -7.25 -13.37
CA VAL A 120 -1.25 -6.82 -12.10
C VAL A 120 -0.20 -6.27 -11.15
N LEU A 121 0.96 -6.92 -11.04
CA LEU A 121 2.07 -6.42 -10.22
C LEU A 121 2.61 -5.09 -10.75
N LYS A 122 2.77 -4.92 -12.07
CA LYS A 122 3.17 -3.64 -12.67
C LYS A 122 2.17 -2.52 -12.36
N HIS A 123 0.88 -2.81 -12.47
CA HIS A 123 -0.17 -1.84 -12.14
C HIS A 123 -0.15 -1.49 -10.64
N PHE A 124 0.05 -2.47 -9.78
CA PHE A 124 0.24 -2.26 -8.36
C PHE A 124 1.43 -1.33 -8.07
N LEU A 125 2.60 -1.56 -8.69
CA LEU A 125 3.79 -0.74 -8.49
C LEU A 125 3.58 0.71 -8.92
N VAL A 126 2.86 0.93 -10.02
CA VAL A 126 2.48 2.29 -10.47
C VAL A 126 1.60 2.96 -9.42
N ARG A 127 0.54 2.31 -8.97
CA ARG A 127 -0.37 2.86 -7.94
C ARG A 127 0.32 3.09 -6.60
N ARG A 128 1.17 2.15 -6.21
CA ARG A 128 1.99 2.32 -4.99
C ARG A 128 2.88 3.55 -5.11
N LYS A 129 3.55 3.73 -6.25
CA LYS A 129 4.39 4.89 -6.51
C LYS A 129 3.58 6.20 -6.49
N GLU A 130 2.38 6.21 -7.05
CA GLU A 130 1.46 7.35 -6.97
C GLU A 130 1.01 7.63 -5.53
N ARG A 131 0.73 6.60 -4.75
CA ARG A 131 0.31 6.70 -3.35
C ARG A 131 1.46 7.09 -2.42
N THR A 132 2.65 6.48 -2.57
CA THR A 132 3.86 6.76 -1.78
C THR A 132 4.69 7.89 -2.38
N GLY A 133 4.62 8.10 -3.68
CA GLY A 133 5.25 9.17 -4.44
C GLY A 133 4.45 10.48 -4.40
N ALA A 134 3.72 10.75 -3.32
CA ALA A 134 3.16 12.06 -3.09
C ALA A 134 4.31 13.07 -3.06
N VAL A 135 4.37 13.91 -4.06
CA VAL A 135 5.32 15.01 -4.07
C VAL A 135 4.75 16.21 -3.31
N ILE A 136 5.63 16.92 -2.62
CA ILE A 136 5.32 18.23 -2.09
C ILE A 136 6.01 19.29 -2.94
N ILE A 137 5.28 20.32 -3.32
CA ILE A 137 5.82 21.43 -4.12
C ILE A 137 6.04 22.62 -3.20
N LEU A 138 7.30 22.89 -2.91
CA LEU A 138 7.70 23.99 -2.04
C LEU A 138 8.24 25.15 -2.86
N ARG A 139 7.88 26.39 -2.48
CA ARG A 139 8.29 27.60 -3.19
C ARG A 139 8.85 28.61 -2.22
N CYS A 140 10.04 29.15 -2.53
CA CYS A 140 10.65 30.24 -1.78
C CYS A 140 11.55 31.09 -2.67
N ALA A 141 11.44 32.39 -2.58
CA ALA A 141 12.31 33.36 -3.27
C ALA A 141 12.45 33.14 -4.79
N GLY A 142 11.39 32.69 -5.46
CA GLY A 142 11.40 32.38 -6.90
C GLY A 142 11.92 30.99 -7.25
N GLU A 143 12.41 30.23 -6.29
CA GLU A 143 12.79 28.84 -6.45
C GLU A 143 11.60 27.91 -6.17
N THR A 144 11.44 26.87 -6.99
CA THR A 144 10.44 25.81 -6.79
C THR A 144 11.17 24.48 -6.64
N ARG A 145 10.86 23.77 -5.55
CA ARG A 145 11.33 22.40 -5.32
C ARG A 145 10.14 21.44 -5.35
N VAL A 146 10.30 20.37 -6.09
CA VAL A 146 9.41 19.22 -6.09
C VAL A 146 10.15 18.12 -5.33
N ILE A 147 9.64 17.77 -4.16
CA ILE A 147 10.31 16.82 -3.25
C ILE A 147 9.39 15.63 -3.08
N ASP A 148 9.95 14.43 -3.26
CA ASP A 148 9.24 13.19 -2.94
C ASP A 148 9.02 13.12 -1.43
N VAL A 149 7.77 12.94 -1.02
CA VAL A 149 7.40 12.85 0.39
C VAL A 149 8.13 11.70 1.08
N ALA A 150 8.38 10.59 0.37
CA ALA A 150 9.13 9.45 0.89
C ALA A 150 10.61 9.76 1.18
N SER A 151 11.19 10.77 0.51
CA SER A 151 12.57 11.21 0.77
C SER A 151 12.69 12.15 1.97
N ILE A 152 11.56 12.64 2.51
CA ILE A 152 11.57 13.61 3.60
C ILE A 152 11.81 12.92 4.94
N ARG A 153 12.84 13.33 5.63
CA ARG A 153 13.18 12.85 6.97
C ARG A 153 12.37 13.56 8.04
N TYR A 154 12.35 14.89 8.01
CA TYR A 154 11.57 15.74 8.94
C TYR A 154 11.48 17.17 8.46
N PHE A 155 10.56 17.93 9.06
CA PHE A 155 10.47 19.38 8.96
C PHE A 155 10.86 20.01 10.28
N GLU A 156 11.60 21.09 10.20
CA GLU A 156 11.94 21.94 11.34
C GLU A 156 11.32 23.32 11.13
N VAL A 157 10.65 23.85 12.15
CA VAL A 157 10.03 25.17 12.10
C VAL A 157 10.67 26.08 13.10
N TYR A 158 11.32 27.13 12.62
CA TYR A 158 11.86 28.19 13.45
C TYR A 158 11.16 29.53 13.13
N LYS A 159 10.34 30.01 14.07
CA LYS A 159 9.47 31.19 13.87
C LYS A 159 8.51 30.99 12.69
N ARG A 160 8.79 31.60 11.54
CA ARG A 160 7.98 31.51 10.31
C ARG A 160 8.70 30.80 9.18
N LEU A 161 9.95 30.43 9.40
CA LEU A 161 10.75 29.69 8.41
C LEU A 161 10.60 28.20 8.70
N THR A 162 10.19 27.45 7.70
CA THR A 162 10.18 25.99 7.73
C THR A 162 11.32 25.47 6.88
N THR A 163 12.09 24.53 7.41
CA THR A 163 13.13 23.83 6.68
C THR A 163 12.74 22.38 6.55
N VAL A 164 12.71 21.87 5.33
CA VAL A 164 12.54 20.44 5.04
C VAL A 164 13.93 19.81 4.88
N TYR A 165 14.09 18.64 5.49
CA TYR A 165 15.28 17.80 5.39
C TYR A 165 14.89 16.55 4.62
N TYR A 166 15.47 16.34 3.44
CA TYR A 166 15.15 15.24 2.53
C TYR A 166 16.43 14.75 1.85
N ASP A 167 16.56 13.45 1.67
CA ASP A 167 17.81 12.82 1.24
C ASP A 167 19.02 13.42 1.99
N ASP A 168 20.02 13.91 1.27
CA ASP A 168 21.16 14.64 1.82
C ASP A 168 21.07 16.17 1.58
N SER A 169 19.83 16.66 1.38
CA SER A 169 19.55 18.05 1.01
C SER A 169 18.61 18.72 2.00
N THR A 170 18.57 20.05 1.94
CA THR A 170 17.63 20.88 2.71
C THR A 170 17.02 21.96 1.83
N PHE A 171 15.78 22.35 2.11
CA PHE A 171 15.16 23.51 1.51
C PHE A 171 14.33 24.28 2.54
N SER A 172 14.53 25.61 2.59
CA SER A 172 13.82 26.46 3.54
C SER A 172 12.78 27.33 2.82
N PHE A 173 11.59 27.40 3.40
CA PHE A 173 10.46 28.13 2.83
C PHE A 173 9.59 28.74 3.92
N TYR A 174 8.73 29.69 3.53
CA TYR A 174 7.77 30.30 4.44
C TYR A 174 6.42 29.61 4.28
N SER A 175 5.96 28.92 5.32
CA SER A 175 4.60 28.36 5.37
C SER A 175 4.06 28.39 6.79
N PRO A 176 2.78 28.74 6.99
CA PRO A 176 2.12 28.50 8.26
C PRO A 176 2.11 27.01 8.59
N LEU A 177 2.42 26.66 9.84
CA LEU A 177 2.48 25.26 10.27
C LEU A 177 1.14 24.52 10.08
N ALA A 178 0.01 25.24 10.23
CA ALA A 178 -1.32 24.68 9.98
C ALA A 178 -1.47 24.21 8.53
N LYS A 179 -1.07 25.04 7.56
CA LYS A 179 -1.13 24.70 6.14
C LYS A 179 -0.21 23.51 5.80
N LEU A 180 0.99 23.48 6.37
CA LEU A 180 1.90 22.34 6.18
C LEU A 180 1.30 21.05 6.76
N SER A 181 0.63 21.13 7.92
CA SER A 181 -0.03 19.97 8.52
C SER A 181 -1.16 19.44 7.63
N GLU A 182 -1.95 20.31 7.01
CA GLU A 182 -2.99 19.91 6.04
C GLU A 182 -2.39 19.25 4.79
N GLU A 183 -1.28 19.79 4.25
CA GLU A 183 -0.59 19.21 3.08
C GLU A 183 0.06 17.85 3.37
N LEU A 184 0.36 17.56 4.64
CA LEU A 184 0.98 16.33 5.11
C LEU A 184 -0.03 15.34 5.73
N GLU A 185 -1.30 15.71 5.80
CA GLU A 185 -2.34 14.82 6.31
C GLU A 185 -2.43 13.55 5.47
N GLY A 186 -2.49 12.39 6.13
CA GLY A 186 -2.48 11.08 5.47
C GLY A 186 -1.13 10.63 4.88
N LYS A 187 -0.04 11.39 5.09
CA LYS A 187 1.30 11.08 4.56
C LYS A 187 2.31 10.62 5.61
N ASN A 188 1.85 9.98 6.69
CA ASN A 188 2.68 9.40 7.76
C ASN A 188 3.61 10.39 8.49
N PHE A 189 3.25 11.66 8.57
CA PHE A 189 3.96 12.64 9.39
C PHE A 189 3.27 12.86 10.73
N ILE A 190 4.06 12.83 11.80
CA ILE A 190 3.59 13.11 13.16
C ILE A 190 4.20 14.42 13.63
N ARG A 191 3.35 15.30 14.14
CA ARG A 191 3.81 16.53 14.79
C ARG A 191 4.27 16.24 16.20
N ILE A 192 5.58 16.41 16.49
CA ILE A 192 6.20 16.08 17.77
C ILE A 192 6.35 17.29 18.72
N HIS A 193 6.09 18.52 18.23
CA HIS A 193 6.19 19.74 19.04
C HIS A 193 5.03 20.71 18.72
N ARG A 194 4.67 21.56 19.71
CA ARG A 194 3.63 22.60 19.56
C ARG A 194 4.14 23.83 18.84
#